data_d9346127f855d6d6f36e18d84161c98d
#
_entry.id   d9346127f855d6d6f36e18d84161c98d
#
_cell.length_a   1.000
_cell.length_b   1.000
_cell.length_c   1.000
_cell.angle_alpha   90.00
_cell.angle_beta   90.00
_cell.angle_gamma   90.00
#
_symmetry.space_group_name_H-M   'P 1'
#
loop_
_entity.id
_entity.type
_entity.pdbx_description
1 polymer ?
#
loop_
_entity_poly.entity_id
_entity_poly.type
_entity_poly.pdbx_seq_one_letter_code
_entity_poly.pdbx_strand_id
1 'polypeptide(L)'
;VQLARVVMNLPEVDATRVASTGGSQGGGLALACAALEPRIARVAATFPFLCDYRRVWEMDLAAKAYEELSYYLRRRDPMHRNVDAMFEKLGYIDVQHLASRIAAPVLLGTGLMDDICPPSTQFAAYNKIRSPKEMILFPDFGHEELPGFSDAVFNFLMQLR
;
A
#
# COMPACT_ATOMS: atom_id res chain seq x y z
N VAL A 1 -7.93 10.18 2.82
CA VAL A 1 -8.62 10.43 4.10
C VAL A 1 -9.73 11.48 3.94
N GLN A 2 -9.44 12.70 3.44
CA GLN A 2 -10.47 13.74 3.30
C GLN A 2 -11.65 13.28 2.41
N LEU A 3 -11.36 12.67 1.25
CA LEU A 3 -12.40 12.12 0.38
C LEU A 3 -13.27 11.10 1.12
N ALA A 4 -12.67 10.17 1.88
CA ALA A 4 -13.44 9.19 2.65
C ALA A 4 -14.39 9.87 3.65
N ARG A 5 -13.95 10.91 4.34
CA ARG A 5 -14.78 11.69 5.27
C ARG A 5 -15.92 12.41 4.56
N VAL A 6 -15.66 12.97 3.38
CA VAL A 6 -16.71 13.59 2.56
C VAL A 6 -17.76 12.55 2.18
N VAL A 7 -17.31 11.38 1.66
CA VAL A 7 -18.21 10.30 1.26
C VAL A 7 -19.06 9.81 2.45
N MET A 8 -18.45 9.60 3.62
CA MET A 8 -19.15 9.16 4.84
C MET A 8 -20.18 10.16 5.37
N ASN A 9 -20.12 11.42 4.93
CA ASN A 9 -21.09 12.46 5.32
C ASN A 9 -22.20 12.67 4.30
N LEU A 10 -22.20 11.93 3.18
CA LEU A 10 -23.30 12.00 2.21
C LEU A 10 -24.54 11.29 2.77
N PRO A 11 -25.75 11.86 2.61
CA PRO A 11 -26.98 11.29 3.19
C PRO A 11 -27.34 9.92 2.58
N GLU A 12 -26.85 9.61 1.38
CA GLU A 12 -27.09 8.36 0.68
C GLU A 12 -26.13 7.24 1.10
N VAL A 13 -25.11 7.55 1.91
CA VAL A 13 -24.03 6.63 2.26
C VAL A 13 -24.21 6.12 3.70
N ASP A 14 -24.22 4.80 3.84
CA ASP A 14 -24.03 4.16 5.14
C ASP A 14 -22.55 4.26 5.55
N ALA A 15 -22.23 5.21 6.43
CA ALA A 15 -20.86 5.48 6.89
C ALA A 15 -20.18 4.28 7.57
N THR A 16 -20.96 3.28 8.02
CA THR A 16 -20.43 2.05 8.63
C THR A 16 -19.99 1.00 7.61
N ARG A 17 -20.32 1.22 6.34
CA ARG A 17 -20.09 0.29 5.23
C ARG A 17 -19.19 0.87 4.14
N VAL A 18 -18.32 1.79 4.48
CA VAL A 18 -17.36 2.39 3.54
C VAL A 18 -16.05 1.61 3.59
N ALA A 19 -15.60 1.17 2.42
CA ALA A 19 -14.34 0.47 2.24
C ALA A 19 -13.36 1.30 1.38
N SER A 20 -12.08 0.93 1.40
CA SER A 20 -11.08 1.47 0.49
C SER A 20 -10.43 0.35 -0.35
N THR A 21 -10.20 0.61 -1.63
CA THR A 21 -9.52 -0.33 -2.53
C THR A 21 -8.69 0.40 -3.56
N GLY A 22 -7.69 -0.29 -4.09
CA GLY A 22 -6.84 0.23 -5.16
C GLY A 22 -5.68 -0.69 -5.51
N GLY A 23 -5.07 -0.44 -6.66
CA GLY A 23 -3.86 -1.10 -7.13
C GLY A 23 -2.66 -0.16 -7.16
N SER A 24 -1.46 -0.68 -7.02
CA SER A 24 -0.20 0.07 -7.10
C SER A 24 -0.20 1.28 -6.14
N GLN A 25 -0.03 2.50 -6.63
CA GLN A 25 -0.15 3.71 -5.82
C GLN A 25 -1.51 3.80 -5.11
N GLY A 26 -2.61 3.43 -5.80
CA GLY A 26 -3.94 3.35 -5.21
C GLY A 26 -4.04 2.33 -4.09
N GLY A 27 -3.31 1.21 -4.18
CA GLY A 27 -3.21 0.20 -3.13
C GLY A 27 -2.54 0.73 -1.87
N GLY A 28 -1.40 1.41 -2.02
CA GLY A 28 -0.73 2.09 -0.91
C GLY A 28 -1.61 3.16 -0.27
N LEU A 29 -2.30 3.98 -1.09
CA LEU A 29 -3.23 4.99 -0.61
C LEU A 29 -4.46 4.40 0.10
N ALA A 30 -4.97 3.24 -0.36
CA ALA A 30 -6.08 2.54 0.29
C ALA A 30 -5.68 2.05 1.69
N LEU A 31 -4.49 1.45 1.83
CA LEU A 31 -3.94 1.04 3.13
C LEU A 31 -3.71 2.24 4.05
N ALA A 32 -3.12 3.32 3.54
CA ALA A 32 -2.91 4.55 4.30
C ALA A 32 -4.24 5.19 4.73
N CYS A 33 -5.27 5.13 3.87
CA CYS A 33 -6.61 5.61 4.21
C CYS A 33 -7.19 4.82 5.38
N ALA A 34 -7.13 3.49 5.35
CA ALA A 34 -7.62 2.65 6.44
C ALA A 34 -6.83 2.82 7.75
N ALA A 35 -5.53 3.13 7.66
CA ALA A 35 -4.70 3.41 8.83
C ALA A 35 -5.00 4.76 9.50
N LEU A 36 -5.48 5.75 8.72
CA LEU A 36 -5.69 7.13 9.17
C LEU A 36 -7.18 7.49 9.36
N GLU A 37 -8.08 6.65 8.88
CA GLU A 37 -9.53 6.78 9.07
C GLU A 37 -10.11 5.46 9.60
N PRO A 38 -10.21 5.30 10.92
CA PRO A 38 -10.62 4.04 11.58
C PRO A 38 -12.04 3.57 11.23
N ARG A 39 -12.87 4.43 10.63
CA ARG A 39 -14.23 4.06 10.19
C ARG A 39 -14.24 3.31 8.86
N ILE A 40 -13.12 3.19 8.17
CA ILE A 40 -13.03 2.30 7.00
C ILE A 40 -13.30 0.86 7.48
N ALA A 41 -14.32 0.25 6.92
CA ALA A 41 -14.82 -1.04 7.37
C ALA A 41 -14.05 -2.24 6.77
N ARG A 42 -13.48 -2.10 5.57
CA ARG A 42 -12.60 -3.09 4.90
C ARG A 42 -11.62 -2.40 3.97
N VAL A 43 -10.48 -3.03 3.73
CA VAL A 43 -9.51 -2.55 2.73
C VAL A 43 -8.98 -3.69 1.89
N ALA A 44 -8.99 -3.51 0.56
CA ALA A 44 -8.37 -4.41 -0.40
C ALA A 44 -7.31 -3.68 -1.22
N ALA A 45 -6.12 -4.24 -1.31
CA ALA A 45 -5.00 -3.64 -2.05
C ALA A 45 -4.36 -4.66 -2.99
N THR A 46 -4.06 -4.22 -4.23
CA THR A 46 -3.34 -5.02 -5.22
C THR A 46 -1.94 -4.44 -5.37
N PHE A 47 -0.91 -5.25 -5.21
CA PHE A 47 0.52 -4.88 -5.31
C PHE A 47 0.81 -3.44 -4.83
N PRO A 48 0.55 -3.10 -3.55
CA PRO A 48 0.63 -1.74 -3.08
C PRO A 48 2.03 -1.13 -3.22
N PHE A 49 2.09 0.05 -3.86
CA PHE A 49 3.23 0.95 -3.86
C PHE A 49 3.31 1.74 -2.54
N LEU A 50 4.29 2.60 -2.36
CA LEU A 50 4.50 3.44 -1.17
C LEU A 50 4.87 2.64 0.09
N CYS A 51 5.46 1.46 -0.07
CA CYS A 51 5.87 0.57 1.01
C CYS A 51 7.39 0.37 0.99
N ASP A 52 8.04 0.56 2.13
CA ASP A 52 9.46 0.28 2.38
C ASP A 52 10.41 0.85 1.31
N TYR A 53 10.42 2.17 1.19
CA TYR A 53 11.29 2.89 0.25
C TYR A 53 12.78 2.57 0.40
N ARG A 54 13.25 2.37 1.65
CA ARG A 54 14.65 2.04 1.91
C ARG A 54 15.01 0.69 1.32
N ARG A 55 14.15 -0.29 1.44
CA ARG A 55 14.40 -1.63 0.90
C ARG A 55 14.59 -1.62 -0.61
N VAL A 56 13.80 -0.82 -1.33
CA VAL A 56 13.97 -0.68 -2.79
C VAL A 56 15.34 -0.11 -3.13
N TRP A 57 15.78 0.90 -2.39
CA TRP A 57 17.11 1.47 -2.53
C TRP A 57 18.22 0.46 -2.26
N GLU A 58 18.11 -0.30 -1.16
CA GLU A 58 19.09 -1.32 -0.76
C GLU A 58 19.16 -2.50 -1.72
N MET A 59 18.07 -2.81 -2.43
CA MET A 59 18.04 -3.82 -3.49
C MET A 59 18.52 -3.33 -4.85
N ASP A 60 18.98 -2.09 -4.95
CA ASP A 60 19.35 -1.41 -6.21
C ASP A 60 18.23 -1.42 -7.26
N LEU A 61 16.99 -1.39 -6.81
CA LEU A 61 15.79 -1.36 -7.64
C LEU A 61 15.16 0.05 -7.72
N ALA A 62 15.93 1.10 -7.42
CA ALA A 62 15.49 2.49 -7.50
C ALA A 62 15.39 2.95 -8.97
N ALA A 63 14.63 2.20 -9.75
CA ALA A 63 14.28 2.45 -11.13
C ALA A 63 12.75 2.48 -11.27
N LYS A 64 12.23 2.81 -12.43
CA LYS A 64 10.79 2.85 -12.72
C LYS A 64 10.04 3.73 -11.71
N ALA A 65 9.14 3.15 -10.94
CA ALA A 65 8.33 3.89 -9.96
C ALA A 65 9.14 4.55 -8.83
N TYR A 66 10.38 4.10 -8.59
CA TYR A 66 11.26 4.61 -7.54
C TYR A 66 12.47 5.41 -8.06
N GLU A 67 12.55 5.70 -9.35
CA GLU A 67 13.70 6.43 -9.95
C GLU A 67 13.94 7.81 -9.31
N GLU A 68 12.91 8.43 -8.77
CA GLU A 68 12.99 9.71 -8.07
C GLU A 68 13.95 9.67 -6.86
N LEU A 69 14.14 8.50 -6.22
CA LEU A 69 15.09 8.34 -5.13
C LEU A 69 16.52 8.55 -5.62
N SER A 70 16.88 7.86 -6.71
CA SER A 70 18.20 7.99 -7.34
C SER A 70 18.43 9.40 -7.88
N TYR A 71 17.39 9.98 -8.49
CA TYR A 71 17.43 11.33 -9.04
C TYR A 71 17.62 12.40 -7.96
N TYR A 72 16.91 12.25 -6.82
CA TYR A 72 17.06 13.12 -5.67
C TYR A 72 18.49 13.07 -5.11
N LEU A 73 19.01 11.87 -4.83
CA LEU A 73 20.35 11.69 -4.28
C LEU A 73 21.42 12.23 -5.22
N ARG A 74 21.34 11.93 -6.52
CA ARG A 74 22.30 12.44 -7.51
C ARG A 74 22.38 13.97 -7.53
N ARG A 75 21.27 14.67 -7.30
CA ARG A 75 21.23 16.14 -7.36
C ARG A 75 21.42 16.81 -6.01
N ARG A 76 20.96 16.21 -4.91
CA ARG A 76 20.91 16.86 -3.61
C ARG A 76 21.92 16.31 -2.62
N ASP A 77 22.35 15.07 -2.79
CA ASP A 77 23.33 14.41 -1.93
C ASP A 77 24.22 13.44 -2.75
N PRO A 78 25.02 13.95 -3.71
CA PRO A 78 25.82 13.12 -4.62
C PRO A 78 26.90 12.29 -3.91
N MET A 79 27.21 12.62 -2.65
CA MET A 79 28.16 11.90 -1.81
C MET A 79 27.46 10.95 -0.81
N HIS A 80 26.14 10.82 -0.89
CA HIS A 80 25.31 9.97 -0.05
C HIS A 80 25.53 10.17 1.47
N ARG A 81 25.74 11.42 1.91
CA ARG A 81 26.02 11.75 3.32
C ARG A 81 24.78 11.85 4.19
N ASN A 82 23.60 12.02 3.59
CA ASN A 82 22.34 12.26 4.27
C ASN A 82 21.27 11.24 3.91
N VAL A 83 21.64 10.06 3.41
CA VAL A 83 20.71 9.01 2.96
C VAL A 83 19.76 8.61 4.10
N ASP A 84 20.29 8.41 5.30
CA ASP A 84 19.48 8.04 6.47
C ASP A 84 18.44 9.11 6.81
N ALA A 85 18.83 10.38 6.81
CA ALA A 85 17.91 11.50 7.06
C ALA A 85 16.82 11.62 5.98
N MET A 86 17.14 11.27 4.72
CA MET A 86 16.17 11.20 3.63
C MET A 86 15.12 10.12 3.90
N PHE A 87 15.55 8.90 4.22
CA PHE A 87 14.64 7.80 4.49
C PHE A 87 13.85 7.98 5.79
N GLU A 88 14.41 8.64 6.81
CA GLU A 88 13.66 9.04 7.99
C GLU A 88 12.48 9.94 7.62
N LYS A 89 12.69 10.93 6.74
CA LYS A 89 11.61 11.79 6.23
C LYS A 89 10.59 11.03 5.40
N LEU A 90 11.04 10.15 4.49
CA LEU A 90 10.14 9.29 3.71
C LEU A 90 9.32 8.36 4.61
N GLY A 91 9.84 7.99 5.77
CA GLY A 91 9.13 7.19 6.77
C GLY A 91 7.78 7.77 7.20
N TYR A 92 7.60 9.09 7.13
CA TYR A 92 6.30 9.73 7.45
C TYR A 92 5.19 9.41 6.45
N ILE A 93 5.55 9.04 5.21
CA ILE A 93 4.61 8.68 4.16
C ILE A 93 4.70 7.20 3.75
N ASP A 94 5.63 6.46 4.33
CA ASP A 94 5.81 5.04 4.09
C ASP A 94 4.70 4.23 4.77
N VAL A 95 3.92 3.52 3.98
CA VAL A 95 2.74 2.77 4.44
C VAL A 95 3.12 1.71 5.48
N GLN A 96 4.33 1.13 5.43
CA GLN A 96 4.75 0.15 6.43
C GLN A 96 4.72 0.70 7.86
N HIS A 97 4.93 2.01 8.05
CA HIS A 97 4.90 2.64 9.37
C HIS A 97 3.47 3.01 9.83
N LEU A 98 2.52 3.03 8.91
CA LEU A 98 1.10 3.24 9.19
C LEU A 98 0.34 1.92 9.39
N ALA A 99 0.81 0.83 8.80
CA ALA A 99 0.09 -0.45 8.67
C ALA A 99 -0.40 -1.03 10.02
N SER A 100 0.36 -0.86 11.11
CA SER A 100 -0.05 -1.33 12.44
C SER A 100 -1.28 -0.61 13.03
N ARG A 101 -1.70 0.50 12.43
CA ARG A 101 -2.88 1.29 12.82
C ARG A 101 -4.15 0.84 12.11
N ILE A 102 -4.05 -0.02 11.09
CA ILE A 102 -5.21 -0.53 10.37
C ILE A 102 -6.02 -1.43 11.30
N ALA A 103 -7.26 -1.04 11.55
CA ALA A 103 -8.22 -1.81 12.35
C ALA A 103 -9.13 -2.68 11.48
N ALA A 104 -9.37 -2.27 10.23
CA ALA A 104 -10.21 -2.97 9.27
C ALA A 104 -9.59 -4.30 8.83
N PRO A 105 -10.39 -5.33 8.50
CA PRO A 105 -9.92 -6.49 7.76
C PRO A 105 -9.27 -6.11 6.44
N VAL A 106 -8.18 -6.81 6.07
CA VAL A 106 -7.35 -6.52 4.89
C VAL A 106 -7.29 -7.72 3.95
N LEU A 107 -7.53 -7.48 2.66
CA LEU A 107 -7.18 -8.40 1.58
C LEU A 107 -6.08 -7.79 0.72
N LEU A 108 -5.00 -8.54 0.47
CA LEU A 108 -3.88 -8.08 -0.35
C LEU A 108 -3.59 -9.11 -1.46
N GLY A 109 -3.43 -8.65 -2.70
CA GLY A 109 -2.97 -9.44 -3.83
C GLY A 109 -1.56 -9.05 -4.24
N THR A 110 -0.69 -10.04 -4.45
CA THR A 110 0.73 -9.84 -4.73
C THR A 110 1.21 -10.79 -5.83
N GLY A 111 1.78 -10.23 -6.89
CA GLY A 111 2.58 -10.99 -7.87
C GLY A 111 4.01 -11.15 -7.35
N LEU A 112 4.53 -12.38 -7.31
CA LEU A 112 5.87 -12.62 -6.76
C LEU A 112 7.00 -12.24 -7.71
N MET A 113 6.68 -11.98 -8.99
CA MET A 113 7.62 -11.48 -10.01
C MET A 113 7.53 -9.96 -10.22
N ASP A 114 6.85 -9.23 -9.32
CA ASP A 114 6.67 -7.77 -9.42
C ASP A 114 8.01 -7.05 -9.23
N ASP A 115 8.51 -6.42 -10.30
CA ASP A 115 9.74 -5.64 -10.33
C ASP A 115 9.50 -4.12 -10.25
N ILE A 116 8.23 -3.71 -10.15
CA ILE A 116 7.81 -2.31 -9.98
C ILE A 116 7.51 -2.02 -8.52
N CYS A 117 6.68 -2.87 -7.88
CA CYS A 117 6.42 -2.86 -6.45
C CYS A 117 6.93 -4.19 -5.85
N PRO A 118 8.23 -4.31 -5.55
CA PRO A 118 8.82 -5.58 -5.16
C PRO A 118 8.07 -6.28 -4.03
N PRO A 119 7.79 -7.59 -4.12
CA PRO A 119 6.98 -8.30 -3.12
C PRO A 119 7.46 -8.12 -1.69
N SER A 120 8.79 -8.03 -1.49
CA SER A 120 9.38 -7.84 -0.17
C SER A 120 8.95 -6.53 0.50
N THR A 121 8.68 -5.47 -0.28
CA THR A 121 8.18 -4.19 0.23
C THR A 121 6.70 -4.30 0.62
N GLN A 122 5.93 -5.04 -0.15
CA GLN A 122 4.53 -5.34 0.14
C GLN A 122 4.40 -6.19 1.42
N PHE A 123 5.27 -7.21 1.57
CA PHE A 123 5.36 -8.00 2.81
C PHE A 123 5.77 -7.15 4.02
N ALA A 124 6.63 -6.15 3.86
CA ALA A 124 7.02 -5.26 4.96
C ALA A 124 5.82 -4.52 5.55
N ALA A 125 4.91 -4.03 4.72
CA ALA A 125 3.65 -3.44 5.17
C ALA A 125 2.67 -4.50 5.71
N TYR A 126 2.45 -5.58 4.97
CA TYR A 126 1.52 -6.65 5.35
C TYR A 126 1.84 -7.24 6.72
N ASN A 127 3.10 -7.55 7.00
CA ASN A 127 3.50 -8.17 8.26
C ASN A 127 3.23 -7.27 9.48
N LYS A 128 3.18 -5.95 9.31
CA LYS A 128 2.88 -4.99 10.38
C LYS A 128 1.39 -4.77 10.62
N ILE A 129 0.51 -5.20 9.72
CA ILE A 129 -0.94 -5.17 9.92
C ILE A 129 -1.30 -6.14 11.05
N ARG A 130 -2.09 -5.68 12.02
CA ARG A 130 -2.50 -6.46 13.21
C ARG A 130 -3.95 -6.95 13.16
N SER A 131 -4.77 -6.31 12.33
CA SER A 131 -6.16 -6.73 12.10
C SER A 131 -6.23 -8.04 11.30
N PRO A 132 -7.39 -8.69 11.21
CA PRO A 132 -7.59 -9.84 10.34
C PRO A 132 -7.11 -9.53 8.93
N LYS A 133 -6.29 -10.38 8.37
CA LYS A 133 -5.66 -10.14 7.06
C LYS A 133 -5.48 -11.42 6.29
N GLU A 134 -5.60 -11.29 4.97
CA GLU A 134 -5.33 -12.35 4.00
C GLU A 134 -4.46 -11.81 2.88
N MET A 135 -3.59 -12.65 2.33
CA MET A 135 -2.79 -12.34 1.14
C MET A 135 -2.92 -13.48 0.13
N ILE A 136 -3.30 -13.13 -1.10
CA ILE A 136 -3.32 -14.06 -2.22
C ILE A 136 -2.04 -13.83 -3.04
N LEU A 137 -1.25 -14.89 -3.19
CA LEU A 137 0.02 -14.87 -3.90
C LEU A 137 -0.13 -15.45 -5.30
N PHE A 138 0.46 -14.76 -6.27
CA PHE A 138 0.50 -15.15 -7.68
C PHE A 138 1.98 -15.37 -8.07
N PRO A 139 2.49 -16.64 -8.05
CA PRO A 139 3.91 -16.91 -8.17
C PRO A 139 4.57 -16.38 -9.43
N ASP A 140 3.88 -16.48 -10.58
CA ASP A 140 4.44 -16.20 -11.90
C ASP A 140 4.02 -14.82 -12.46
N PHE A 141 3.33 -14.01 -11.65
CA PHE A 141 2.82 -12.69 -12.06
C PHE A 141 3.68 -11.55 -11.54
N GLY A 142 3.82 -10.52 -12.37
CA GLY A 142 4.50 -9.27 -12.05
C GLY A 142 3.52 -8.16 -11.64
N HIS A 143 3.82 -6.92 -12.10
CA HIS A 143 2.96 -5.74 -11.89
C HIS A 143 1.89 -5.65 -12.98
N GLU A 144 0.97 -6.58 -12.96
CA GLU A 144 -0.05 -6.77 -13.99
C GLU A 144 -1.38 -7.22 -13.38
N GLU A 145 -2.40 -7.40 -14.21
CA GLU A 145 -3.67 -7.92 -13.74
C GLU A 145 -3.50 -9.34 -13.15
N LEU A 146 -3.97 -9.51 -11.91
CA LEU A 146 -3.90 -10.80 -11.20
C LEU A 146 -5.20 -11.58 -11.44
N PRO A 147 -5.15 -12.76 -12.09
CA PRO A 147 -6.35 -13.50 -12.49
C PRO A 147 -7.27 -13.84 -11.31
N GLY A 148 -8.53 -13.45 -11.39
CA GLY A 148 -9.54 -13.72 -10.37
C GLY A 148 -9.40 -12.88 -9.09
N PHE A 149 -8.37 -12.05 -8.97
CA PHE A 149 -8.22 -11.21 -7.77
C PHE A 149 -9.28 -10.12 -7.67
N SER A 150 -9.75 -9.58 -8.79
CA SER A 150 -10.86 -8.61 -8.83
C SER A 150 -12.15 -9.22 -8.26
N ASP A 151 -12.44 -10.48 -8.56
CA ASP A 151 -13.58 -11.21 -8.00
C ASP A 151 -13.40 -11.46 -6.49
N ALA A 152 -12.18 -11.79 -6.06
CA ALA A 152 -11.86 -11.96 -4.64
C ALA A 152 -12.06 -10.63 -3.89
N VAL A 153 -11.61 -9.49 -4.46
CA VAL A 153 -11.83 -8.15 -3.90
C VAL A 153 -13.33 -7.85 -3.81
N PHE A 154 -14.09 -8.09 -4.89
CA PHE A 154 -15.53 -7.86 -4.88
C PHE A 154 -16.21 -8.68 -3.78
N ASN A 155 -15.96 -9.98 -3.72
CA ASN A 155 -16.53 -10.87 -2.71
C ASN A 155 -16.13 -10.47 -1.28
N PHE A 156 -14.88 -10.06 -1.08
CA PHE A 156 -14.39 -9.58 0.21
C PHE A 156 -15.11 -8.28 0.64
N LEU A 157 -15.30 -7.33 -0.27
CA LEU A 157 -15.97 -6.07 0.02
C LEU A 157 -17.48 -6.25 0.24
N MET A 158 -18.12 -7.19 -0.47
CA MET A 158 -19.54 -7.49 -0.28
C MET A 158 -19.90 -8.12 1.08
N GLN A 159 -18.91 -8.55 1.86
CA GLN A 159 -19.12 -9.02 3.25
C GLN A 159 -19.29 -7.86 4.26
N LEU A 160 -19.42 -6.62 3.82
CA LEU A 160 -19.81 -5.48 4.64
C LEU A 160 -21.27 -5.68 5.09
N ARG A 161 -21.45 -6.12 6.33
CA ARG A 161 -22.76 -6.33 6.96
C ARG A 161 -23.02 -5.24 8.00
#